data_2c2a306e3357fb022faa60e8963ea79a
#
_entry.id   2c2a306e3357fb022faa60e8963ea79a
#
_cell.length_a   1.000
_cell.length_b   1.000
_cell.length_c   1.000
_cell.angle_alpha   90.00
_cell.angle_beta   90.00
_cell.angle_gamma   90.00
#
_symmetry.space_group_name_H-M   'P 1'
#
loop_
_entity.id
_entity.type
_entity.pdbx_description
1 polymer ?
#
loop_
_entity_poly.entity_id
_entity_poly.type
_entity_poly.pdbx_seq_one_letter_code
_entity_poly.pdbx_strand_id
1 'polypeptide(L)'
;MPRHHRYRMNMLTAGITKRITALADGRELIYFDDADSALGPDRAIDQRHLDPRPATATMRQDPLTGEWISIAASRQNRVFLPPADQDPLAPATASNPSEVPSNYDVAVFENRSPSFGPAIGAEFSLEQLAEVGLGRTLPSIGRCEVVCFSPEHEGSFGSLSESRARTVIEAWADRTAALSLLPGVQQVFPFENRGEAIGVTLLHPHGQIYAYPYITPRTTRLLDSIGRFGPGMFEQILQFETASERVVLAGEHWSAYVPFAARWPVEVHMLPHRHVPDFAATNEAERAELAELYLRLLRGIDAMYDTPTPYIAAWHQAPVNVGRNDIRLMLQVTSPRRAAAKLKYLAGSEAAMGAWIGDVTPEQAAAFIREGISRA
;
A
#
# COMPACT_ATOMS: atom_id res chain seq x y z
N MET A 1 -25.29 21.14 -23.38
CA MET A 1 -26.09 20.58 -22.27
C MET A 1 -25.12 20.01 -21.25
N PRO A 2 -25.09 20.43 -19.98
CA PRO A 2 -24.20 19.88 -18.99
C PRO A 2 -24.57 18.43 -18.76
N ARG A 3 -23.62 17.52 -18.97
CA ARG A 3 -23.76 16.11 -18.59
C ARG A 3 -23.83 16.07 -17.07
N HIS A 4 -25.00 15.74 -16.51
CA HIS A 4 -25.14 15.44 -15.09
C HIS A 4 -24.19 14.28 -14.75
N HIS A 5 -23.10 14.60 -14.06
CA HIS A 5 -22.22 13.60 -13.47
C HIS A 5 -23.03 12.92 -12.36
N ARG A 6 -23.63 11.75 -12.69
CA ARG A 6 -24.34 10.94 -11.70
C ARG A 6 -23.30 10.26 -10.84
N TYR A 7 -23.21 10.63 -9.57
CA TYR A 7 -22.50 9.84 -8.58
C TYR A 7 -23.09 8.43 -8.56
N ARG A 8 -22.24 7.41 -8.70
CA ARG A 8 -22.63 6.05 -8.35
C ARG A 8 -22.38 5.88 -6.87
N MET A 9 -23.43 5.61 -6.11
CA MET A 9 -23.37 5.37 -4.67
C MET A 9 -23.66 3.92 -4.39
N ASN A 10 -22.80 3.25 -3.63
CA ASN A 10 -22.99 1.89 -3.15
C ASN A 10 -22.72 1.87 -1.64
N MET A 11 -23.55 1.19 -0.87
CA MET A 11 -23.22 0.84 0.52
C MET A 11 -22.32 -0.39 0.52
N LEU A 12 -21.24 -0.32 1.28
CA LEU A 12 -20.35 -1.43 1.57
C LEU A 12 -20.74 -2.08 2.92
N THR A 13 -19.95 -3.04 3.35
CA THR A 13 -20.09 -3.63 4.69
C THR A 13 -19.87 -2.57 5.79
N ALA A 14 -20.33 -2.83 7.00
CA ALA A 14 -20.20 -1.93 8.16
C ALA A 14 -20.79 -0.52 7.98
N GLY A 15 -21.76 -0.32 7.07
CA GLY A 15 -22.43 0.99 6.88
C GLY A 15 -21.60 2.04 6.13
N ILE A 16 -20.43 1.69 5.64
CA ILE A 16 -19.54 2.58 4.86
C ILE A 16 -20.14 2.86 3.50
N THR A 17 -20.16 4.13 3.08
CA THR A 17 -20.71 4.55 1.80
C THR A 17 -19.60 4.85 0.79
N LYS A 18 -19.65 4.20 -0.37
CA LYS A 18 -18.75 4.45 -1.51
C LYS A 18 -19.41 5.38 -2.52
N ARG A 19 -18.70 6.44 -2.93
CA ARG A 19 -19.11 7.40 -3.97
C ARG A 19 -18.04 7.53 -5.03
N ILE A 20 -18.42 7.39 -6.29
CA ILE A 20 -17.50 7.45 -7.44
C ILE A 20 -17.79 8.71 -8.24
N THR A 21 -16.74 9.46 -8.58
CA THR A 21 -16.78 10.63 -9.44
C THR A 21 -15.51 10.66 -10.32
N ALA A 22 -15.30 11.75 -11.06
CA ALA A 22 -14.11 11.93 -11.87
C ALA A 22 -13.44 13.28 -11.56
N LEU A 23 -12.11 13.29 -11.63
CA LEU A 23 -11.28 14.49 -11.63
C LEU A 23 -11.36 15.21 -12.99
N ALA A 24 -10.87 16.45 -13.05
CA ALA A 24 -10.93 17.29 -14.25
C ALA A 24 -10.21 16.67 -15.48
N ASP A 25 -9.21 15.83 -15.26
CA ASP A 25 -8.49 15.09 -16.30
C ASP A 25 -9.05 13.70 -16.59
N GLY A 26 -10.23 13.37 -16.05
CA GLY A 26 -10.94 12.11 -16.27
C GLY A 26 -10.48 10.95 -15.39
N ARG A 27 -9.50 11.14 -14.49
CA ARG A 27 -9.14 10.12 -13.48
C ARG A 27 -10.31 9.85 -12.55
N GLU A 28 -10.48 8.59 -12.16
CA GLU A 28 -11.46 8.20 -11.17
C GLU A 28 -11.08 8.75 -9.80
N LEU A 29 -12.06 9.32 -9.08
CA LEU A 29 -11.98 9.69 -7.68
C LEU A 29 -13.09 8.99 -6.92
N ILE A 30 -12.74 8.30 -5.85
CA ILE A 30 -13.65 7.51 -5.03
C ILE A 30 -13.56 8.03 -3.60
N TYR A 31 -14.70 8.39 -3.04
CA TYR A 31 -14.83 8.67 -1.62
C TYR A 31 -15.40 7.45 -0.90
N PHE A 32 -14.86 7.16 0.27
CA PHE A 32 -15.40 6.20 1.21
C PHE A 32 -15.73 6.98 2.48
N ASP A 33 -17.03 7.11 2.75
CA ASP A 33 -17.53 7.83 3.91
C ASP A 33 -17.68 6.84 5.08
N ASP A 34 -17.18 7.21 6.26
CA ASP A 34 -17.32 6.43 7.49
C ASP A 34 -18.80 6.12 7.77
N ALA A 35 -19.08 5.07 8.52
CA ALA A 35 -20.45 4.71 8.88
C ALA A 35 -21.20 5.81 9.62
N ASP A 36 -20.46 6.60 10.40
CA ASP A 36 -20.93 7.74 11.20
C ASP A 36 -20.50 9.10 10.60
N SER A 37 -20.20 9.13 9.31
CA SER A 37 -19.74 10.32 8.61
C SER A 37 -20.71 11.49 8.77
N ALA A 38 -20.20 12.65 9.18
CA ALA A 38 -20.95 13.90 9.21
C ALA A 38 -21.00 14.60 7.83
N LEU A 39 -20.35 14.03 6.81
CA LEU A 39 -20.28 14.64 5.48
C LEU A 39 -21.58 14.40 4.70
N GLY A 40 -22.10 15.46 4.09
CA GLY A 40 -23.28 15.39 3.21
C GLY A 40 -23.01 14.56 1.94
N PRO A 41 -24.08 14.22 1.20
CA PRO A 41 -23.98 13.43 -0.01
C PRO A 41 -23.29 14.15 -1.17
N ASP A 42 -23.34 15.48 -1.17
CA ASP A 42 -22.83 16.30 -2.27
C ASP A 42 -21.33 16.50 -2.13
N ARG A 43 -20.62 16.37 -3.26
CA ARG A 43 -19.19 16.64 -3.39
C ARG A 43 -18.97 17.64 -4.50
N ALA A 44 -18.01 18.56 -4.31
CA ALA A 44 -17.63 19.51 -5.34
C ALA A 44 -17.06 18.79 -6.57
N ILE A 45 -17.32 19.34 -7.74
CA ILE A 45 -16.73 18.88 -8.99
C ILE A 45 -15.35 19.52 -9.12
N ASP A 46 -14.37 18.73 -9.57
CA ASP A 46 -13.04 19.25 -9.88
C ASP A 46 -13.11 20.18 -11.11
N GLN A 47 -12.84 21.46 -10.89
CA GLN A 47 -12.91 22.51 -11.92
C GLN A 47 -11.52 22.97 -12.38
N ARG A 48 -10.45 22.28 -11.98
CA ARG A 48 -9.08 22.65 -12.35
C ARG A 48 -8.87 22.55 -13.87
N HIS A 49 -8.11 23.47 -14.41
CA HIS A 49 -7.57 23.35 -15.75
C HIS A 49 -6.22 22.64 -15.68
N LEU A 50 -6.19 21.38 -16.07
CA LEU A 50 -5.01 20.53 -15.96
C LEU A 50 -4.38 20.33 -17.36
N ASP A 51 -3.04 20.34 -17.41
CA ASP A 51 -2.32 19.88 -18.58
C ASP A 51 -2.65 18.42 -18.89
N PRO A 52 -2.52 17.99 -20.15
CA PRO A 52 -2.68 16.58 -20.52
C PRO A 52 -1.83 15.67 -19.63
N ARG A 53 -2.37 14.51 -19.32
CA ARG A 53 -1.62 13.50 -18.58
C ARG A 53 -0.36 13.08 -19.33
N PRO A 54 0.75 12.79 -18.63
CA PRO A 54 1.96 12.30 -19.27
C PRO A 54 1.68 10.97 -19.98
N ALA A 55 2.43 10.71 -21.05
CA ALA A 55 2.39 9.44 -21.74
C ALA A 55 2.73 8.29 -20.78
N THR A 56 2.20 7.09 -21.07
CA THR A 56 2.45 5.89 -20.31
C THR A 56 3.95 5.62 -20.19
N ALA A 57 4.42 5.35 -18.98
CA ALA A 57 5.81 4.95 -18.73
C ALA A 57 6.19 3.67 -19.49
N THR A 58 7.47 3.40 -19.63
CA THR A 58 7.96 2.16 -20.23
C THR A 58 8.59 1.25 -19.18
N MET A 59 8.48 -0.06 -19.37
CA MET A 59 9.24 -1.06 -18.62
C MET A 59 10.35 -1.61 -19.50
N ARG A 60 11.54 -1.81 -18.93
CA ARG A 60 12.66 -2.49 -19.57
C ARG A 60 13.04 -3.73 -18.74
N GLN A 61 13.31 -4.83 -19.43
CA GLN A 61 13.77 -6.04 -18.78
C GLN A 61 15.29 -6.02 -18.69
N ASP A 62 15.82 -6.21 -17.49
CA ASP A 62 17.25 -6.44 -17.28
C ASP A 62 17.61 -7.83 -17.81
N PRO A 63 18.51 -7.95 -18.83
CA PRO A 63 18.88 -9.24 -19.38
C PRO A 63 19.70 -10.11 -18.42
N LEU A 64 20.30 -9.53 -17.38
CA LEU A 64 21.10 -10.27 -16.39
C LEU A 64 20.23 -10.96 -15.35
N THR A 65 19.16 -10.33 -14.93
CA THR A 65 18.31 -10.80 -13.82
C THR A 65 16.92 -11.24 -14.29
N GLY A 66 16.50 -10.80 -15.48
CA GLY A 66 15.13 -10.97 -15.98
C GLY A 66 14.10 -10.04 -15.32
N GLU A 67 14.53 -9.16 -14.43
CA GLU A 67 13.64 -8.24 -13.71
C GLU A 67 13.16 -7.11 -14.60
N TRP A 68 11.91 -6.67 -14.38
CA TRP A 68 11.32 -5.54 -15.07
C TRP A 68 11.50 -4.25 -14.28
N ILE A 69 12.03 -3.21 -14.93
CA ILE A 69 12.24 -1.88 -14.37
C ILE A 69 11.31 -0.88 -15.06
N SER A 70 10.38 -0.29 -14.30
CA SER A 70 9.53 0.80 -14.81
C SER A 70 10.30 2.12 -14.81
N ILE A 71 10.33 2.80 -15.96
CA ILE A 71 11.01 4.08 -16.19
C ILE A 71 9.95 5.16 -16.41
N ALA A 72 9.61 5.89 -15.35
CA ALA A 72 8.62 6.95 -15.32
C ALA A 72 9.29 8.32 -15.15
N ALA A 73 9.83 8.89 -16.23
CA ALA A 73 10.60 10.15 -16.19
C ALA A 73 9.77 11.35 -15.67
N SER A 74 8.46 11.36 -15.89
CA SER A 74 7.54 12.39 -15.36
C SER A 74 7.54 12.53 -13.84
N ARG A 75 8.06 11.51 -13.12
CA ARG A 75 8.13 11.50 -11.65
C ARG A 75 9.26 12.35 -11.07
N GLN A 76 10.22 12.81 -11.89
CA GLN A 76 11.32 13.66 -11.43
C GLN A 76 10.85 15.03 -10.92
N ASN A 77 9.72 15.53 -11.39
CA ASN A 77 9.16 16.83 -11.02
C ASN A 77 8.14 16.74 -9.87
N ARG A 78 8.23 15.74 -9.00
CA ARG A 78 7.32 15.61 -7.87
C ARG A 78 7.56 16.68 -6.83
N VAL A 79 6.47 17.14 -6.23
CA VAL A 79 6.51 18.01 -5.05
C VAL A 79 7.20 17.28 -3.90
N PHE A 80 8.01 17.99 -3.14
CA PHE A 80 8.77 17.45 -2.01
C PHE A 80 8.45 18.26 -0.76
N LEU A 81 7.83 17.62 0.22
CA LEU A 81 7.48 18.14 1.54
C LEU A 81 6.87 19.55 1.49
N PRO A 82 5.75 19.75 0.77
CA PRO A 82 5.09 21.05 0.72
C PRO A 82 4.56 21.43 2.11
N PRO A 83 4.46 22.74 2.40
CA PRO A 83 3.81 23.19 3.61
C PRO A 83 2.30 22.87 3.58
N ALA A 84 1.64 22.90 4.74
CA ALA A 84 0.25 22.50 4.89
C ALA A 84 -0.73 23.26 3.98
N ASP A 85 -0.47 24.55 3.72
CA ASP A 85 -1.28 25.39 2.82
C ASP A 85 -1.10 25.10 1.33
N GLN A 86 -0.15 24.21 0.98
CA GLN A 86 0.13 23.73 -0.38
C GLN A 86 0.04 22.19 -0.48
N ASP A 87 -0.59 21.55 0.49
CA ASP A 87 -0.76 20.09 0.52
C ASP A 87 -1.64 19.62 -0.64
N PRO A 88 -1.10 18.81 -1.58
CA PRO A 88 -1.85 18.36 -2.74
C PRO A 88 -2.92 17.32 -2.43
N LEU A 89 -2.96 16.77 -1.22
CA LEU A 89 -3.91 15.73 -0.81
C LEU A 89 -4.99 16.25 0.14
N ALA A 90 -4.78 17.41 0.78
CA ALA A 90 -5.80 18.05 1.61
C ALA A 90 -7.04 18.43 0.77
N PRO A 91 -8.22 18.60 1.37
CA PRO A 91 -9.39 19.11 0.67
C PRO A 91 -9.09 20.45 -0.02
N ALA A 92 -9.53 20.60 -1.28
CA ALA A 92 -9.26 21.80 -2.06
C ALA A 92 -9.90 23.05 -1.43
N THR A 93 -9.15 24.14 -1.48
CA THR A 93 -9.60 25.49 -1.08
C THR A 93 -9.34 26.47 -2.22
N ALA A 94 -9.82 27.71 -2.09
CA ALA A 94 -9.54 28.76 -3.08
C ALA A 94 -8.04 29.06 -3.24
N SER A 95 -7.26 28.90 -2.16
CA SER A 95 -5.80 29.11 -2.14
C SER A 95 -4.98 27.85 -2.41
N ASN A 96 -5.56 26.66 -2.24
CA ASN A 96 -4.90 25.38 -2.48
C ASN A 96 -5.77 24.48 -3.38
N PRO A 97 -5.63 24.53 -4.71
CA PRO A 97 -6.37 23.68 -5.65
C PRO A 97 -5.79 22.26 -5.68
N SER A 98 -6.01 21.50 -4.61
CA SER A 98 -5.48 20.15 -4.41
C SER A 98 -6.10 19.09 -5.34
N GLU A 99 -5.66 17.85 -5.23
CA GLU A 99 -6.19 16.71 -5.98
C GLU A 99 -7.62 16.32 -5.56
N VAL A 100 -8.04 16.63 -4.32
CA VAL A 100 -9.34 16.23 -3.77
C VAL A 100 -10.25 17.45 -3.62
N PRO A 101 -11.27 17.63 -4.47
CA PRO A 101 -12.07 18.88 -4.55
C PRO A 101 -13.01 19.11 -3.36
N SER A 102 -13.28 18.11 -2.53
CA SER A 102 -14.17 18.22 -1.35
C SER A 102 -13.51 17.65 -0.11
N ASN A 103 -14.06 18.04 1.07
CA ASN A 103 -13.75 17.33 2.30
C ASN A 103 -14.16 15.85 2.19
N TYR A 104 -13.46 14.97 2.91
CA TYR A 104 -13.60 13.52 2.80
C TYR A 104 -13.25 12.82 4.12
N ASP A 105 -13.70 11.60 4.27
CA ASP A 105 -13.22 10.67 5.29
C ASP A 105 -12.03 9.87 4.75
N VAL A 106 -12.22 9.15 3.65
CA VAL A 106 -11.17 8.50 2.89
C VAL A 106 -11.37 8.81 1.40
N ALA A 107 -10.30 9.19 0.71
CA ALA A 107 -10.33 9.45 -0.74
C ALA A 107 -9.33 8.57 -1.47
N VAL A 108 -9.77 7.95 -2.57
CA VAL A 108 -8.92 7.12 -3.42
C VAL A 108 -8.98 7.64 -4.85
N PHE A 109 -7.84 7.86 -5.47
CA PHE A 109 -7.79 8.30 -6.86
C PHE A 109 -6.55 7.81 -7.58
N GLU A 110 -6.64 7.73 -8.90
CA GLU A 110 -5.51 7.36 -9.74
C GLU A 110 -4.40 8.41 -9.68
N ASN A 111 -3.16 7.97 -9.48
CA ASN A 111 -1.99 8.86 -9.50
C ASN A 111 -1.85 9.52 -10.88
N ARG A 112 -1.62 10.83 -10.92
CA ARG A 112 -1.50 11.59 -12.17
C ARG A 112 -0.26 11.23 -12.98
N SER A 113 0.86 10.93 -12.28
CA SER A 113 2.14 10.53 -12.87
C SER A 113 2.53 9.13 -12.38
N PRO A 114 1.80 8.09 -12.81
CA PRO A 114 1.97 6.75 -12.27
C PRO A 114 3.20 6.05 -12.85
N SER A 115 3.78 5.13 -12.07
CA SER A 115 4.77 4.17 -12.60
C SER A 115 4.10 3.09 -13.46
N PHE A 116 2.86 2.74 -13.13
CA PHE A 116 1.99 1.84 -13.88
C PHE A 116 0.65 2.53 -14.07
N GLY A 117 0.19 2.69 -15.30
CA GLY A 117 -1.02 3.45 -15.59
C GLY A 117 -1.76 2.95 -16.83
N PRO A 118 -2.86 3.61 -17.22
CA PRO A 118 -3.56 3.29 -18.45
C PRO A 118 -2.70 3.62 -19.67
N ALA A 119 -3.02 3.03 -20.82
CA ALA A 119 -2.39 3.38 -22.08
C ALA A 119 -2.77 4.81 -22.50
N ILE A 120 -1.82 5.73 -22.48
CA ILE A 120 -1.98 7.14 -22.88
C ILE A 120 -0.89 7.50 -23.88
N GLY A 121 -1.27 8.11 -25.02
CA GLY A 121 -0.35 8.75 -25.94
C GLY A 121 0.49 7.82 -26.82
N ALA A 122 0.20 6.52 -26.82
CA ALA A 122 0.84 5.62 -27.75
C ALA A 122 -0.18 4.61 -28.29
N GLU A 123 -0.25 4.50 -29.60
CA GLU A 123 -0.71 3.26 -30.22
C GLU A 123 0.41 2.23 -30.00
N PHE A 124 0.32 1.49 -28.89
CA PHE A 124 1.20 0.35 -28.67
C PHE A 124 0.77 -0.76 -29.62
N SER A 125 1.36 -0.80 -30.80
CA SER A 125 1.28 -2.01 -31.60
C SER A 125 2.15 -3.07 -30.93
N LEU A 126 1.69 -4.32 -30.91
CA LEU A 126 2.49 -5.48 -30.45
C LEU A 126 3.82 -5.60 -31.21
N GLU A 127 3.89 -5.00 -32.41
CA GLU A 127 5.10 -4.89 -33.24
C GLU A 127 6.13 -3.90 -32.67
N GLN A 128 5.72 -2.93 -31.86
CA GLN A 128 6.64 -2.01 -31.14
C GLN A 128 7.19 -2.59 -29.84
N LEU A 129 6.82 -3.81 -29.50
CA LEU A 129 7.50 -4.63 -28.50
C LEU A 129 8.86 -5.08 -29.07
N ALA A 130 9.65 -4.11 -29.53
CA ALA A 130 10.89 -4.37 -30.19
C ALA A 130 11.88 -5.02 -29.23
N GLU A 131 12.27 -6.24 -29.54
CA GLU A 131 13.52 -6.79 -29.05
C GLU A 131 14.64 -5.91 -29.63
N VAL A 132 15.14 -4.98 -28.83
CA VAL A 132 16.31 -4.19 -29.21
C VAL A 132 17.55 -4.97 -28.73
N GLY A 133 18.04 -5.87 -29.56
CA GLY A 133 19.15 -6.74 -29.19
C GLY A 133 18.81 -7.66 -28.00
N LEU A 134 19.53 -7.55 -26.88
CA LEU A 134 19.27 -8.31 -25.64
C LEU A 134 18.16 -7.73 -24.75
N GLY A 135 17.68 -6.51 -25.05
CA GLY A 135 16.70 -5.80 -24.21
C GLY A 135 15.28 -6.03 -24.68
N ARG A 136 14.34 -6.18 -23.74
CA ARG A 136 12.90 -6.19 -23.99
C ARG A 136 12.29 -4.93 -23.40
N THR A 137 11.40 -4.28 -24.14
CA THR A 137 10.68 -3.09 -23.69
C THR A 137 9.18 -3.33 -23.81
N LEU A 138 8.43 -2.95 -22.76
CA LEU A 138 6.97 -3.03 -22.71
C LEU A 138 6.41 -1.69 -22.18
N PRO A 139 5.17 -1.32 -22.54
CA PRO A 139 4.50 -0.23 -21.85
C PRO A 139 4.20 -0.63 -20.39
N SER A 140 4.36 0.34 -19.49
CA SER A 140 4.10 0.16 -18.05
C SER A 140 2.58 0.26 -17.77
N ILE A 141 1.79 -0.62 -18.39
CA ILE A 141 0.34 -0.65 -18.24
C ILE A 141 -0.01 -1.32 -16.92
N GLY A 142 -0.88 -0.65 -16.14
CA GLY A 142 -1.35 -1.11 -14.85
C GLY A 142 -2.14 -0.02 -14.15
N ARG A 143 -2.04 0.07 -12.84
CA ARG A 143 -2.69 1.13 -12.07
C ARG A 143 -1.84 1.50 -10.85
N CYS A 144 -1.75 2.79 -10.55
CA CYS A 144 -1.26 3.30 -9.28
C CYS A 144 -2.33 4.21 -8.70
N GLU A 145 -2.79 3.91 -7.50
CA GLU A 145 -3.77 4.72 -6.77
C GLU A 145 -3.14 5.30 -5.51
N VAL A 146 -3.58 6.51 -5.14
CA VAL A 146 -3.32 7.15 -3.86
C VAL A 146 -4.53 6.94 -2.98
N VAL A 147 -4.32 6.59 -1.73
CA VAL A 147 -5.36 6.40 -0.71
C VAL A 147 -5.10 7.39 0.41
N CYS A 148 -5.83 8.49 0.44
CA CYS A 148 -5.77 9.45 1.54
C CYS A 148 -6.57 8.92 2.71
N PHE A 149 -5.93 8.73 3.87
CA PHE A 149 -6.53 8.12 5.06
C PHE A 149 -7.38 9.10 5.87
N SER A 150 -7.13 10.38 5.70
CA SER A 150 -7.73 11.49 6.47
C SER A 150 -7.58 12.77 5.65
N PRO A 151 -8.42 13.79 5.85
CA PRO A 151 -8.23 15.11 5.25
C PRO A 151 -7.14 15.94 5.93
N GLU A 152 -6.61 15.48 7.06
CA GLU A 152 -5.61 16.18 7.86
C GLU A 152 -4.23 16.12 7.23
N HIS A 153 -3.46 17.22 7.33
CA HIS A 153 -2.11 17.30 6.76
C HIS A 153 -1.09 16.43 7.50
N GLU A 154 -1.27 16.26 8.80
CA GLU A 154 -0.33 15.53 9.66
C GLU A 154 -0.95 14.24 10.20
N GLY A 155 -0.11 13.25 10.45
CA GLY A 155 -0.51 11.99 11.04
C GLY A 155 0.06 10.76 10.31
N SER A 156 -0.58 9.64 10.52
CA SER A 156 -0.28 8.34 9.90
C SER A 156 -1.48 7.43 10.06
N PHE A 157 -1.43 6.22 9.52
CA PHE A 157 -2.46 5.23 9.79
C PHE A 157 -2.63 4.99 11.31
N GLY A 158 -1.55 4.95 12.09
CA GLY A 158 -1.60 4.75 13.54
C GLY A 158 -2.34 5.83 14.33
N SER A 159 -2.49 7.06 13.77
CA SER A 159 -3.22 8.16 14.41
C SER A 159 -4.73 8.15 14.15
N LEU A 160 -5.22 7.29 13.27
CA LEU A 160 -6.64 7.20 12.89
C LEU A 160 -7.51 6.70 14.07
N SER A 161 -8.81 7.04 14.03
CA SER A 161 -9.80 6.34 14.83
C SER A 161 -9.99 4.91 14.30
N GLU A 162 -10.57 4.03 15.12
CA GLU A 162 -10.87 2.67 14.70
C GLU A 162 -11.90 2.64 13.55
N SER A 163 -12.92 3.51 13.60
CA SER A 163 -13.90 3.69 12.52
C SER A 163 -13.21 4.07 11.21
N ARG A 164 -12.31 5.06 11.23
CA ARG A 164 -11.54 5.49 10.06
C ARG A 164 -10.60 4.40 9.55
N ALA A 165 -9.88 3.70 10.43
CA ALA A 165 -9.03 2.56 10.07
C ALA A 165 -9.85 1.46 9.38
N ARG A 166 -11.07 1.20 9.89
CA ARG A 166 -12.01 0.27 9.25
C ARG A 166 -12.38 0.71 7.84
N THR A 167 -12.69 2.00 7.64
CA THR A 167 -13.02 2.56 6.31
C THR A 167 -11.86 2.40 5.32
N VAL A 168 -10.61 2.62 5.76
CA VAL A 168 -9.43 2.39 4.90
C VAL A 168 -9.28 0.91 4.53
N ILE A 169 -9.49 -0.01 5.48
CA ILE A 169 -9.42 -1.46 5.21
C ILE A 169 -10.52 -1.88 4.22
N GLU A 170 -11.73 -1.35 4.34
CA GLU A 170 -12.81 -1.58 3.37
C GLU A 170 -12.45 -1.02 1.99
N ALA A 171 -11.81 0.17 1.93
CA ALA A 171 -11.31 0.72 0.68
C ALA A 171 -10.23 -0.20 0.06
N TRP A 172 -9.30 -0.76 0.84
CA TRP A 172 -8.32 -1.72 0.34
C TRP A 172 -8.97 -2.98 -0.22
N ALA A 173 -10.02 -3.50 0.44
CA ALA A 173 -10.76 -4.68 -0.04
C ALA A 173 -11.51 -4.39 -1.34
N ASP A 174 -12.23 -3.27 -1.41
CA ASP A 174 -12.94 -2.83 -2.60
C ASP A 174 -11.98 -2.58 -3.78
N ARG A 175 -10.87 -1.89 -3.52
CA ARG A 175 -9.88 -1.61 -4.58
C ARG A 175 -9.16 -2.86 -5.04
N THR A 176 -8.81 -3.77 -4.12
CA THR A 176 -8.22 -5.07 -4.49
C THR A 176 -9.13 -5.82 -5.45
N ALA A 177 -10.43 -5.92 -5.13
CA ALA A 177 -11.41 -6.58 -6.01
C ALA A 177 -11.50 -5.89 -7.38
N ALA A 178 -11.63 -4.56 -7.41
CA ALA A 178 -11.78 -3.80 -8.65
C ALA A 178 -10.52 -3.84 -9.53
N LEU A 179 -9.35 -3.68 -8.92
CA LEU A 179 -8.07 -3.65 -9.64
C LEU A 179 -7.67 -5.03 -10.18
N SER A 180 -8.05 -6.10 -9.48
CA SER A 180 -7.82 -7.48 -9.93
C SER A 180 -8.61 -7.83 -11.21
N LEU A 181 -9.66 -7.08 -11.53
CA LEU A 181 -10.45 -7.25 -12.75
C LEU A 181 -9.91 -6.46 -13.96
N LEU A 182 -8.94 -5.57 -13.74
CA LEU A 182 -8.36 -4.80 -14.83
C LEU A 182 -7.57 -5.71 -15.79
N PRO A 183 -7.75 -5.56 -17.11
CA PRO A 183 -7.00 -6.35 -18.08
C PRO A 183 -5.49 -6.21 -17.89
N GLY A 184 -4.78 -7.33 -17.88
CA GLY A 184 -3.32 -7.37 -17.76
C GLY A 184 -2.77 -7.23 -16.34
N VAL A 185 -3.57 -6.88 -15.34
CA VAL A 185 -3.11 -6.87 -13.94
C VAL A 185 -2.89 -8.28 -13.44
N GLN A 186 -1.71 -8.53 -12.89
CA GLN A 186 -1.31 -9.83 -12.33
C GLN A 186 -1.15 -9.82 -10.82
N GLN A 187 -0.90 -8.65 -10.22
CA GLN A 187 -0.72 -8.52 -8.77
C GLN A 187 -1.17 -7.15 -8.27
N VAL A 188 -1.88 -7.10 -7.14
CA VAL A 188 -2.32 -5.87 -6.46
C VAL A 188 -1.59 -5.77 -5.12
N PHE A 189 -1.06 -4.58 -4.82
CA PHE A 189 -0.18 -4.37 -3.67
C PHE A 189 -0.51 -3.04 -2.96
N PRO A 190 -1.28 -3.07 -1.87
CA PRO A 190 -1.47 -1.93 -0.98
C PRO A 190 -0.27 -1.73 -0.06
N PHE A 191 0.15 -0.49 0.15
CA PHE A 191 1.25 -0.16 1.05
C PHE A 191 1.17 1.28 1.57
N GLU A 192 1.82 1.54 2.70
CA GLU A 192 2.08 2.86 3.25
C GLU A 192 3.59 3.04 3.44
N ASN A 193 4.09 4.20 3.07
CA ASN A 193 5.42 4.68 3.46
C ASN A 193 5.24 5.84 4.42
N ARG A 194 5.87 5.80 5.58
CA ARG A 194 5.80 6.85 6.58
C ARG A 194 7.18 7.30 7.02
N GLY A 195 7.37 8.60 6.99
CA GLY A 195 8.57 9.26 7.49
C GLY A 195 9.60 9.59 6.40
N GLU A 196 10.22 10.76 6.55
CA GLU A 196 11.20 11.30 5.60
C GLU A 196 12.41 10.38 5.42
N ALA A 197 12.83 9.68 6.48
CA ALA A 197 13.98 8.77 6.47
C ALA A 197 13.87 7.59 5.49
N ILE A 198 12.68 7.30 4.97
CA ILE A 198 12.47 6.30 3.92
C ILE A 198 12.06 6.92 2.58
N GLY A 199 12.26 8.24 2.40
CA GLY A 199 12.01 8.93 1.14
C GLY A 199 10.55 9.32 0.89
N VAL A 200 9.76 9.51 1.94
CA VAL A 200 8.40 10.07 1.82
C VAL A 200 8.49 11.53 1.35
N THR A 201 7.67 11.89 0.36
CA THR A 201 7.65 13.23 -0.23
C THR A 201 6.43 14.08 0.19
N LEU A 202 5.46 13.50 0.87
CA LEU A 202 4.27 14.16 1.39
C LEU A 202 4.02 13.69 2.83
N LEU A 203 3.83 14.62 3.76
CA LEU A 203 3.54 14.31 5.16
C LEU A 203 2.09 13.88 5.39
N HIS A 204 1.18 14.30 4.51
CA HIS A 204 -0.23 13.94 4.56
C HIS A 204 -0.42 12.43 4.71
N PRO A 205 -1.29 11.96 5.64
CA PRO A 205 -1.52 10.54 5.89
C PRO A 205 -2.11 9.84 4.66
N HIS A 206 -1.30 9.07 3.95
CA HIS A 206 -1.74 8.36 2.76
C HIS A 206 -1.00 7.05 2.55
N GLY A 207 -1.66 6.12 1.89
CA GLY A 207 -1.07 4.93 1.31
C GLY A 207 -1.19 4.94 -0.20
N GLN A 208 -0.74 3.87 -0.80
CA GLN A 208 -0.82 3.66 -2.26
C GLN A 208 -1.25 2.22 -2.54
N ILE A 209 -1.85 2.02 -3.70
CA ILE A 209 -2.12 0.69 -4.23
C ILE A 209 -1.50 0.61 -5.63
N TYR A 210 -0.60 -0.35 -5.81
CA TYR A 210 -0.04 -0.64 -7.13
C TYR A 210 -0.64 -1.92 -7.69
N ALA A 211 -1.11 -1.85 -8.93
CA ALA A 211 -1.55 -3.00 -9.72
C ALA A 211 -0.53 -3.23 -10.82
N TYR A 212 0.28 -4.29 -10.65
CA TYR A 212 1.38 -4.64 -11.53
C TYR A 212 0.91 -5.49 -12.72
N PRO A 213 1.47 -5.27 -13.93
CA PRO A 213 1.22 -6.11 -15.08
C PRO A 213 2.08 -7.40 -15.11
N TYR A 214 2.78 -7.69 -14.03
CA TYR A 214 3.62 -8.88 -13.88
C TYR A 214 3.65 -9.32 -12.41
N ILE A 215 4.08 -10.55 -12.17
CA ILE A 215 4.36 -11.05 -10.82
C ILE A 215 5.71 -10.50 -10.37
N THR A 216 5.74 -9.81 -9.23
CA THR A 216 6.96 -9.16 -8.73
C THR A 216 8.04 -10.17 -8.34
N PRO A 217 9.35 -9.82 -8.41
CA PRO A 217 10.44 -10.74 -8.10
C PRO A 217 10.35 -11.39 -6.73
N ARG A 218 9.88 -10.65 -5.71
CA ARG A 218 9.64 -11.19 -4.37
C ARG A 218 8.59 -12.30 -4.39
N THR A 219 7.49 -12.07 -5.08
CA THR A 219 6.39 -13.04 -5.17
C THR A 219 6.79 -14.26 -5.99
N THR A 220 7.59 -14.08 -7.04
CA THR A 220 8.17 -15.22 -7.79
C THR A 220 9.01 -16.10 -6.87
N ARG A 221 9.91 -15.51 -6.08
CA ARG A 221 10.71 -16.27 -5.09
C ARG A 221 9.84 -16.98 -4.03
N LEU A 222 8.73 -16.35 -3.63
CA LEU A 222 7.78 -16.96 -2.70
C LEU A 222 7.11 -18.19 -3.34
N LEU A 223 6.63 -18.07 -4.59
CA LEU A 223 6.05 -19.18 -5.34
C LEU A 223 7.05 -20.34 -5.52
N ASP A 224 8.30 -20.03 -5.83
CA ASP A 224 9.36 -21.03 -5.90
C ASP A 224 9.60 -21.74 -4.54
N SER A 225 9.51 -20.98 -3.44
CA SER A 225 9.64 -21.54 -2.09
C SER A 225 8.46 -22.44 -1.74
N ILE A 226 7.24 -22.03 -2.07
CA ILE A 226 6.04 -22.85 -1.91
C ILE A 226 6.17 -24.14 -2.76
N GLY A 227 6.63 -24.02 -4.00
CA GLY A 227 6.85 -25.19 -4.88
C GLY A 227 7.83 -26.21 -4.30
N ARG A 228 8.88 -25.74 -3.61
CA ARG A 228 9.86 -26.63 -2.94
C ARG A 228 9.36 -27.20 -1.63
N PHE A 229 8.62 -26.41 -0.84
CA PHE A 229 8.14 -26.81 0.48
C PHE A 229 6.91 -27.72 0.39
N GLY A 230 6.05 -27.45 -0.57
CA GLY A 230 4.76 -28.11 -0.73
C GLY A 230 3.59 -27.32 -0.11
N PRO A 231 2.36 -27.86 -0.19
CA PRO A 231 1.17 -27.22 0.32
C PRO A 231 1.22 -27.03 1.86
N GLY A 232 0.55 -26.00 2.36
CA GLY A 232 0.47 -25.72 3.80
C GLY A 232 1.67 -24.98 4.39
N MET A 233 2.58 -24.44 3.58
CA MET A 233 3.74 -23.69 4.08
C MET A 233 3.34 -22.54 5.02
N PHE A 234 2.36 -21.72 4.66
CA PHE A 234 1.91 -20.61 5.50
C PHE A 234 1.27 -21.07 6.81
N GLU A 235 0.57 -22.19 6.80
CA GLU A 235 -0.02 -22.79 8.01
C GLU A 235 1.07 -23.20 8.99
N GLN A 236 2.09 -23.89 8.50
CA GLN A 236 3.22 -24.34 9.32
C GLN A 236 4.05 -23.15 9.84
N ILE A 237 4.25 -22.10 9.02
CA ILE A 237 4.90 -20.87 9.47
C ILE A 237 4.09 -20.24 10.60
N LEU A 238 2.77 -20.08 10.44
CA LEU A 238 1.93 -19.48 11.46
C LEU A 238 1.98 -20.28 12.76
N GLN A 239 1.88 -21.60 12.71
CA GLN A 239 2.02 -22.47 13.89
C GLN A 239 3.39 -22.33 14.56
N PHE A 240 4.47 -22.30 13.79
CA PHE A 240 5.82 -22.14 14.31
C PHE A 240 6.02 -20.77 14.98
N GLU A 241 5.57 -19.70 14.35
CA GLU A 241 5.78 -18.34 14.84
C GLU A 241 4.88 -18.03 16.06
N THR A 242 3.62 -18.50 16.06
CA THR A 242 2.68 -18.25 17.16
C THR A 242 3.01 -19.07 18.42
N ALA A 243 3.77 -20.16 18.30
CA ALA A 243 4.28 -20.92 19.44
C ALA A 243 5.58 -20.33 20.04
N SER A 244 6.10 -19.23 19.49
CA SER A 244 7.37 -18.64 19.89
C SER A 244 7.21 -17.39 20.75
N GLU A 245 8.28 -16.98 21.44
CA GLU A 245 8.35 -15.72 22.20
C GLU A 245 8.37 -14.46 21.30
N ARG A 246 8.38 -14.63 19.97
CA ARG A 246 8.39 -13.53 19.00
C ARG A 246 7.01 -12.98 18.67
N VAL A 247 5.94 -13.54 19.21
CA VAL A 247 4.58 -12.98 19.10
C VAL A 247 4.52 -11.62 19.76
N VAL A 248 3.97 -10.62 19.06
CA VAL A 248 3.79 -9.24 19.58
C VAL A 248 2.33 -8.91 19.85
N LEU A 249 1.40 -9.44 19.06
CA LEU A 249 -0.05 -9.34 19.23
C LEU A 249 -0.72 -10.63 18.74
N ALA A 250 -1.81 -11.02 19.41
CA ALA A 250 -2.67 -12.11 18.99
C ALA A 250 -4.13 -11.76 19.26
N GLY A 251 -4.99 -11.97 18.29
CA GLY A 251 -6.43 -11.84 18.33
C GLY A 251 -7.13 -13.17 17.99
N GLU A 252 -8.42 -13.10 17.74
CA GLU A 252 -9.22 -14.27 17.32
C GLU A 252 -8.92 -14.65 15.86
N HIS A 253 -8.72 -13.66 14.99
CA HIS A 253 -8.57 -13.84 13.55
C HIS A 253 -7.16 -13.56 13.03
N TRP A 254 -6.31 -12.82 13.77
CA TRP A 254 -5.00 -12.38 13.33
C TRP A 254 -3.93 -12.60 14.40
N SER A 255 -2.71 -12.88 13.95
CA SER A 255 -1.51 -12.85 14.79
C SER A 255 -0.41 -12.03 14.16
N ALA A 256 0.28 -11.25 15.01
CA ALA A 256 1.46 -10.47 14.63
C ALA A 256 2.68 -10.95 15.39
N TYR A 257 3.80 -11.10 14.69
CA TYR A 257 5.05 -11.61 15.26
C TYR A 257 6.26 -11.02 14.53
N VAL A 258 7.39 -10.99 15.20
CA VAL A 258 8.69 -10.75 14.54
C VAL A 258 9.13 -12.06 13.90
N PRO A 259 9.35 -12.12 12.57
CA PRO A 259 9.68 -13.38 11.91
C PRO A 259 11.04 -13.93 12.39
N PHE A 260 11.18 -15.25 12.43
CA PHE A 260 12.41 -15.94 12.81
C PHE A 260 13.65 -15.42 12.07
N ALA A 261 13.51 -15.07 10.81
CA ALA A 261 14.55 -14.50 9.97
C ALA A 261 14.28 -13.04 9.61
N ALA A 262 14.07 -12.18 10.64
CA ALA A 262 13.90 -10.75 10.45
C ALA A 262 15.13 -10.12 9.79
N ARG A 263 14.90 -9.23 8.83
CA ARG A 263 15.94 -8.51 8.06
C ARG A 263 16.19 -7.09 8.56
N TRP A 264 15.14 -6.50 9.18
CA TRP A 264 15.17 -5.13 9.64
C TRP A 264 15.20 -5.07 11.18
N PRO A 265 15.74 -3.99 11.76
CA PRO A 265 15.73 -3.79 13.21
C PRO A 265 14.34 -3.85 13.83
N VAL A 266 13.35 -3.35 13.10
CA VAL A 266 11.92 -3.55 13.35
C VAL A 266 11.33 -4.21 12.11
N GLU A 267 10.92 -5.46 12.24
CA GLU A 267 10.18 -6.18 11.22
C GLU A 267 9.08 -6.99 11.90
N VAL A 268 7.84 -6.74 11.49
CA VAL A 268 6.67 -7.47 12.01
C VAL A 268 5.88 -8.02 10.85
N HIS A 269 5.53 -9.29 10.92
CA HIS A 269 4.55 -9.91 10.04
C HIS A 269 3.22 -10.06 10.78
N MET A 270 2.10 -9.81 10.10
CA MET A 270 0.76 -10.07 10.63
C MET A 270 -0.02 -10.87 9.59
N LEU A 271 -0.57 -12.01 10.00
CA LEU A 271 -1.29 -12.94 9.14
C LEU A 271 -2.66 -13.28 9.72
N PRO A 272 -3.68 -13.48 8.87
CA PRO A 272 -4.96 -14.04 9.29
C PRO A 272 -4.80 -15.53 9.63
N HIS A 273 -5.58 -16.02 10.60
CA HIS A 273 -5.57 -17.45 10.96
C HIS A 273 -6.22 -18.30 9.87
N ARG A 274 -7.29 -17.82 9.28
CA ARG A 274 -7.91 -18.45 8.11
C ARG A 274 -7.05 -18.22 6.87
N HIS A 275 -7.05 -19.15 5.94
CA HIS A 275 -6.44 -18.91 4.62
C HIS A 275 -7.25 -17.83 3.87
N VAL A 276 -6.63 -16.68 3.66
CA VAL A 276 -7.17 -15.54 2.92
C VAL A 276 -6.11 -15.08 1.92
N PRO A 277 -6.36 -15.15 0.61
CA PRO A 277 -5.36 -14.80 -0.41
C PRO A 277 -5.15 -13.28 -0.57
N ASP A 278 -6.18 -12.48 -0.29
CA ASP A 278 -6.15 -11.03 -0.45
C ASP A 278 -7.24 -10.34 0.40
N PHE A 279 -7.24 -9.01 0.41
CA PHE A 279 -8.24 -8.22 1.15
C PHE A 279 -9.69 -8.47 0.69
N ALA A 280 -9.92 -8.71 -0.60
CA ALA A 280 -11.28 -8.94 -1.11
C ALA A 280 -11.91 -10.22 -0.54
N ALA A 281 -11.08 -11.20 -0.15
CA ALA A 281 -11.52 -12.47 0.43
C ALA A 281 -11.66 -12.43 1.95
N THR A 282 -11.31 -11.34 2.64
CA THR A 282 -11.53 -11.17 4.07
C THR A 282 -13.01 -10.99 4.38
N ASN A 283 -13.47 -11.51 5.51
CA ASN A 283 -14.83 -11.28 6.01
C ASN A 283 -14.89 -10.05 6.94
N GLU A 284 -16.10 -9.73 7.41
CA GLU A 284 -16.34 -8.55 8.25
C GLU A 284 -15.64 -8.63 9.61
N ALA A 285 -15.67 -9.77 10.28
CA ALA A 285 -15.03 -9.97 11.57
C ALA A 285 -13.50 -9.84 11.46
N GLU A 286 -12.90 -10.43 10.42
CA GLU A 286 -11.48 -10.30 10.13
C GLU A 286 -11.05 -8.84 9.90
N ARG A 287 -11.85 -8.04 9.16
CA ARG A 287 -11.56 -6.63 8.92
C ARG A 287 -11.76 -5.77 10.18
N ALA A 288 -12.75 -6.09 11.01
CA ALA A 288 -12.99 -5.38 12.26
C ALA A 288 -11.81 -5.57 13.23
N GLU A 289 -11.42 -6.82 13.50
CA GLU A 289 -10.28 -7.09 14.37
C GLU A 289 -8.97 -6.54 13.80
N LEU A 290 -8.81 -6.59 12.47
CA LEU A 290 -7.62 -6.00 11.82
C LEU A 290 -7.50 -4.51 12.10
N ALA A 291 -8.60 -3.74 12.07
CA ALA A 291 -8.58 -2.30 12.37
C ALA A 291 -8.02 -2.04 13.78
N GLU A 292 -8.49 -2.78 14.78
CA GLU A 292 -8.00 -2.69 16.16
C GLU A 292 -6.52 -3.09 16.27
N LEU A 293 -6.17 -4.29 15.82
CA LEU A 293 -4.83 -4.83 16.03
C LEU A 293 -3.76 -4.08 15.23
N TYR A 294 -4.10 -3.62 14.04
CA TYR A 294 -3.16 -2.86 13.23
C TYR A 294 -2.88 -1.46 13.82
N LEU A 295 -3.90 -0.78 14.34
CA LEU A 295 -3.70 0.46 15.09
C LEU A 295 -2.84 0.24 16.33
N ARG A 296 -3.10 -0.80 17.11
CA ARG A 296 -2.30 -1.14 18.30
C ARG A 296 -0.85 -1.43 17.95
N LEU A 297 -0.59 -2.16 16.86
CA LEU A 297 0.75 -2.44 16.37
C LEU A 297 1.50 -1.16 16.00
N LEU A 298 0.89 -0.28 15.18
CA LEU A 298 1.55 0.93 14.71
C LEU A 298 1.78 1.95 15.84
N ARG A 299 0.83 2.09 16.77
CA ARG A 299 1.00 2.91 17.98
C ARG A 299 2.11 2.37 18.87
N GLY A 300 2.18 1.06 19.05
CA GLY A 300 3.27 0.41 19.78
C GLY A 300 4.63 0.65 19.14
N ILE A 301 4.73 0.57 17.80
CA ILE A 301 5.96 0.88 17.07
C ILE A 301 6.36 2.36 17.24
N ASP A 302 5.40 3.27 17.27
CA ASP A 302 5.67 4.70 17.55
C ASP A 302 6.11 4.93 18.99
N ALA A 303 5.54 4.24 19.95
CA ALA A 303 5.88 4.34 21.36
C ALA A 303 7.24 3.71 21.74
N MET A 304 7.94 3.08 20.78
CA MET A 304 9.30 2.55 21.02
C MET A 304 10.32 3.66 21.28
N TYR A 305 10.12 4.85 20.72
CA TYR A 305 11.03 5.99 20.82
C TYR A 305 10.25 7.30 21.00
N ASP A 306 10.92 8.34 21.49
CA ASP A 306 10.32 9.67 21.69
C ASP A 306 9.99 10.43 20.39
N THR A 307 10.39 9.90 19.25
CA THR A 307 10.12 10.48 17.93
C THR A 307 9.40 9.47 17.05
N PRO A 308 8.52 9.92 16.15
CA PRO A 308 7.79 9.03 15.25
C PRO A 308 8.72 8.06 14.50
N THR A 309 8.36 6.78 14.47
CA THR A 309 9.15 5.75 13.81
C THR A 309 8.87 5.73 12.31
N PRO A 310 9.87 5.93 11.43
CA PRO A 310 9.68 5.77 10.00
C PRO A 310 9.44 4.29 9.69
N TYR A 311 8.47 3.96 8.83
CA TYR A 311 8.20 2.58 8.46
C TYR A 311 7.67 2.44 7.03
N ILE A 312 7.78 1.24 6.50
CA ILE A 312 7.05 0.76 5.34
C ILE A 312 6.09 -0.31 5.85
N ALA A 313 4.80 -0.13 5.60
CA ALA A 313 3.78 -1.14 5.82
C ALA A 313 3.34 -1.70 4.47
N ALA A 314 3.64 -2.96 4.22
CA ALA A 314 3.47 -3.63 2.93
C ALA A 314 2.49 -4.79 3.06
N TRP A 315 1.36 -4.74 2.33
CA TRP A 315 0.36 -5.79 2.29
C TRP A 315 0.60 -6.74 1.12
N HIS A 316 1.25 -7.85 1.40
CA HIS A 316 1.50 -8.90 0.41
C HIS A 316 0.24 -9.73 0.19
N GLN A 317 -0.19 -9.80 -1.07
CA GLN A 317 -1.37 -10.54 -1.51
C GLN A 317 -0.97 -11.57 -2.55
N ALA A 318 -1.77 -12.63 -2.69
CA ALA A 318 -1.62 -13.57 -3.78
C ALA A 318 -1.80 -12.86 -5.13
N PRO A 319 -1.05 -13.23 -6.17
CA PRO A 319 -1.34 -12.82 -7.53
C PRO A 319 -2.78 -13.12 -7.94
N VAL A 320 -3.29 -12.39 -8.93
CA VAL A 320 -4.70 -12.47 -9.35
C VAL A 320 -5.10 -13.89 -9.78
N ASN A 321 -4.20 -14.59 -10.49
CA ASN A 321 -4.51 -15.89 -11.10
C ASN A 321 -3.55 -17.03 -10.71
N VAL A 322 -2.56 -16.78 -9.84
CA VAL A 322 -1.53 -17.77 -9.51
C VAL A 322 -1.33 -17.83 -8.00
N GLY A 323 -1.15 -19.05 -7.45
CA GLY A 323 -0.80 -19.28 -6.05
C GLY A 323 -1.89 -18.89 -5.04
N ARG A 324 -3.12 -18.66 -5.46
CA ARG A 324 -4.20 -18.18 -4.59
C ARG A 324 -4.61 -19.16 -3.48
N ASN A 325 -4.38 -20.44 -3.69
CA ASN A 325 -4.65 -21.47 -2.68
C ASN A 325 -3.50 -21.67 -1.69
N ASP A 326 -2.35 -21.10 -1.97
CA ASP A 326 -1.11 -21.34 -1.21
C ASP A 326 -0.59 -20.07 -0.54
N ILE A 327 -0.72 -18.90 -1.21
CA ILE A 327 -0.27 -17.61 -0.66
C ILE A 327 -1.38 -17.03 0.23
N ARG A 328 -1.01 -16.64 1.44
CA ARG A 328 -1.87 -15.99 2.41
C ARG A 328 -1.59 -14.49 2.45
N LEU A 329 -2.64 -13.68 2.57
CA LEU A 329 -2.53 -12.24 2.86
C LEU A 329 -1.60 -12.02 4.06
N MET A 330 -0.65 -11.12 3.93
CA MET A 330 0.33 -10.84 4.97
C MET A 330 0.71 -9.37 4.99
N LEU A 331 0.59 -8.74 6.15
CA LEU A 331 1.27 -7.48 6.42
C LEU A 331 2.75 -7.76 6.71
N GLN A 332 3.61 -6.92 6.17
CA GLN A 332 4.98 -6.76 6.63
C GLN A 332 5.21 -5.28 6.97
N VAL A 333 5.43 -4.98 8.23
CA VAL A 333 5.92 -3.66 8.66
C VAL A 333 7.42 -3.76 8.81
N THR A 334 8.15 -2.82 8.22
CA THR A 334 9.61 -2.73 8.35
C THR A 334 10.01 -1.31 8.71
N SER A 335 10.97 -1.16 9.62
CA SER A 335 11.60 0.13 9.91
C SER A 335 13.11 0.01 9.90
N PRO A 336 13.81 0.98 9.28
CA PRO A 336 15.26 1.07 9.37
C PRO A 336 15.75 1.56 10.74
N ARG A 337 14.87 1.97 11.66
CA ARG A 337 15.26 2.53 12.95
C ARG A 337 15.88 1.46 13.84
N ARG A 338 17.15 1.62 14.12
CA ARG A 338 17.97 0.70 14.93
C ARG A 338 18.12 1.17 16.39
N ALA A 339 18.08 2.47 16.60
CA ALA A 339 18.08 3.14 17.89
C ALA A 339 17.47 4.55 17.74
N ALA A 340 17.26 5.28 18.82
CA ALA A 340 16.60 6.59 18.83
C ALA A 340 17.09 7.54 17.73
N ALA A 341 18.42 7.60 17.50
CA ALA A 341 19.04 8.46 16.48
C ALA A 341 19.85 7.68 15.43
N LYS A 342 19.60 6.37 15.25
CA LYS A 342 20.37 5.55 14.31
C LYS A 342 19.46 4.79 13.38
N LEU A 343 19.76 4.85 12.08
CA LEU A 343 19.08 4.11 11.03
C LEU A 343 20.01 3.02 10.46
N LYS A 344 19.41 1.91 10.05
CA LYS A 344 20.05 0.90 9.21
C LYS A 344 19.85 1.31 7.75
N TYR A 345 20.93 1.55 7.04
CA TYR A 345 20.93 1.74 5.60
C TYR A 345 21.32 0.43 4.92
N LEU A 346 20.71 0.14 3.77
CA LEU A 346 21.15 -0.97 2.94
C LEU A 346 22.52 -0.64 2.35
N ALA A 347 23.50 -1.43 2.69
CA ALA A 347 24.87 -1.29 2.21
C ALA A 347 25.18 -2.32 1.09
N GLY A 348 26.44 -2.47 0.72
CA GLY A 348 26.85 -3.30 -0.41
C GLY A 348 26.38 -4.74 -0.35
N SER A 349 26.37 -5.38 0.83
CA SER A 349 25.91 -6.75 0.99
C SER A 349 24.40 -6.88 0.69
N GLU A 350 23.59 -6.02 1.31
CA GLU A 350 22.14 -6.09 1.15
C GLU A 350 21.68 -5.54 -0.21
N ALA A 351 22.20 -4.35 -0.59
CA ALA A 351 21.74 -3.67 -1.80
C ALA A 351 22.25 -4.33 -3.09
N ALA A 352 23.52 -4.77 -3.13
CA ALA A 352 24.10 -5.33 -4.34
C ALA A 352 23.93 -6.86 -4.44
N MET A 353 24.00 -7.58 -3.32
CA MET A 353 23.98 -9.05 -3.32
C MET A 353 22.69 -9.66 -2.75
N GLY A 354 21.80 -8.83 -2.15
CA GLY A 354 20.60 -9.33 -1.47
C GLY A 354 20.90 -10.16 -0.22
N ALA A 355 22.14 -10.07 0.32
CA ALA A 355 22.59 -10.82 1.49
C ALA A 355 22.42 -9.96 2.75
N TRP A 356 21.36 -10.24 3.51
CA TRP A 356 20.94 -9.47 4.66
C TRP A 356 21.77 -9.75 5.91
N ILE A 357 22.06 -8.70 6.68
CA ILE A 357 22.80 -8.77 7.94
C ILE A 357 21.91 -8.14 9.02
N GLY A 358 21.65 -8.86 10.10
CA GLY A 358 20.89 -8.38 11.27
C GLY A 358 21.80 -7.97 12.43
N ASP A 359 21.48 -6.87 13.11
CA ASP A 359 22.20 -6.39 14.30
C ASP A 359 21.39 -6.60 15.60
N VAL A 360 20.12 -7.00 15.49
CA VAL A 360 19.19 -7.23 16.59
C VAL A 360 18.56 -8.61 16.41
N THR A 361 18.49 -9.40 17.47
CA THR A 361 17.81 -10.70 17.40
C THR A 361 16.30 -10.50 17.29
N PRO A 362 15.58 -11.37 16.58
CA PRO A 362 14.12 -11.29 16.47
C PRO A 362 13.41 -11.29 17.83
N GLU A 363 13.94 -12.04 18.81
CA GLU A 363 13.40 -12.13 20.17
C GLU A 363 13.54 -10.79 20.91
N GLN A 364 14.69 -10.13 20.81
CA GLN A 364 14.91 -8.80 21.40
C GLN A 364 14.02 -7.76 20.71
N ALA A 365 13.88 -7.80 19.39
CA ALA A 365 12.98 -6.91 18.67
C ALA A 365 11.53 -7.10 19.10
N ALA A 366 11.06 -8.35 19.24
CA ALA A 366 9.70 -8.64 19.69
C ALA A 366 9.45 -8.15 21.13
N ALA A 367 10.40 -8.35 22.04
CA ALA A 367 10.31 -7.84 23.41
C ALA A 367 10.17 -6.31 23.43
N PHE A 368 10.98 -5.61 22.65
CA PHE A 368 10.97 -4.15 22.58
C PHE A 368 9.68 -3.61 21.95
N ILE A 369 9.15 -4.27 20.91
CA ILE A 369 7.85 -3.90 20.33
C ILE A 369 6.71 -4.11 21.33
N ARG A 370 6.68 -5.24 22.06
CA ARG A 370 5.67 -5.48 23.11
C ARG A 370 5.73 -4.42 24.22
N GLU A 371 6.93 -3.99 24.61
CA GLU A 371 7.08 -2.87 25.55
C GLU A 371 6.50 -1.57 24.98
N GLY A 372 6.73 -1.26 23.70
CA GLY A 372 6.11 -0.14 23.01
C GLY A 372 4.58 -0.24 23.01
N ILE A 373 4.02 -1.41 22.68
CA ILE A 373 2.57 -1.66 22.72
C ILE A 373 1.97 -1.48 24.12
N SER A 374 2.71 -1.82 25.16
CA SER A 374 2.23 -1.64 26.54
C SER A 374 2.24 -0.18 27.02
N ARG A 375 2.97 0.69 26.33
CA ARG A 375 3.06 2.15 26.60
C ARG A 375 2.07 2.98 25.77
N ALA A 376 1.57 2.45 24.64
CA ALA A 376 0.66 3.11 23.71
C ALA A 376 -0.79 2.97 24.14
#